data_3f5c114c8ebe7d83be96fefe5d8620d2
#
_entry.id   3f5c114c8ebe7d83be96fefe5d8620d2
#
_cell.length_a   1.000
_cell.length_b   1.000
_cell.length_c   1.000
_cell.angle_alpha   90.00
_cell.angle_beta   90.00
_cell.angle_gamma   90.00
#
_symmetry.space_group_name_H-M   'P 1'
#
loop_
_entity.id
_entity.type
_entity.pdbx_description
1 polymer ?
#
loop_
_entity_poly.entity_id
_entity_poly.type
_entity_poly.pdbx_seq_one_letter_code
_entity_poly.pdbx_strand_id
1 'polypeptide(L)'
;MMADDTTLMAESEEELKSLLMKVRQETEKAGLKLNIQKTKIMASGPITSWETDGETMESMRDFIFLGSKITADGDCSHEIKRCLLLGRNTMTNLDSILNSRDITLPTKVHLVKAMVFPVVMYGCESWTIKKAERQRIDAFELWC
;
A
#
# COMPACT_ATOMS: atom_id res chain seq x y z
N MET A 1 5.47 22.35 -6.59
CA MET A 1 4.06 21.98 -6.37
C MET A 1 3.98 20.47 -6.28
N MET A 2 3.73 19.94 -5.11
CA MET A 2 3.48 18.52 -4.94
C MET A 2 2.18 18.18 -5.65
N ALA A 3 2.23 17.28 -6.63
CA ALA A 3 1.02 16.72 -7.20
C ALA A 3 0.49 15.71 -6.17
N ASP A 4 -0.68 15.99 -5.62
CA ASP A 4 -1.35 15.06 -4.75
C ASP A 4 -1.84 13.87 -5.57
N ASP A 5 -1.57 12.66 -5.10
CA ASP A 5 -2.04 11.44 -5.74
C ASP A 5 -3.57 11.40 -5.64
N THR A 6 -4.24 11.25 -6.78
CA THR A 6 -5.71 11.15 -6.87
C THR A 6 -6.09 9.74 -7.28
N THR A 7 -7.02 9.14 -6.57
CA THR A 7 -7.58 7.83 -6.89
C THR A 7 -9.03 7.96 -7.30
N LEU A 8 -9.37 7.40 -8.46
CA LEU A 8 -10.74 7.29 -8.96
C LEU A 8 -11.19 5.84 -8.89
N MET A 9 -12.41 5.60 -8.45
CA MET A 9 -13.02 4.27 -8.36
C MET A 9 -14.36 4.28 -9.07
N ALA A 10 -14.65 3.22 -9.82
CA ALA A 10 -15.92 3.01 -10.49
C ALA A 10 -16.22 1.50 -10.62
N GLU A 11 -17.48 1.16 -10.81
CA GLU A 11 -17.93 -0.22 -10.99
C GLU A 11 -17.81 -0.69 -12.44
N SER A 12 -17.75 0.24 -13.39
CA SER A 12 -17.61 -0.06 -14.82
C SER A 12 -16.52 0.77 -15.50
N GLU A 13 -16.04 0.26 -16.64
CA GLU A 13 -15.04 0.93 -17.46
C GLU A 13 -15.56 2.26 -18.01
N GLU A 14 -16.81 2.31 -18.46
CA GLU A 14 -17.45 3.51 -19.00
C GLU A 14 -17.58 4.60 -17.94
N GLU A 15 -17.98 4.21 -16.74
CA GLU A 15 -18.08 5.13 -15.60
C GLU A 15 -16.72 5.70 -15.24
N LEU A 16 -15.68 4.86 -15.18
CA LEU A 16 -14.32 5.31 -14.88
C LEU A 16 -13.78 6.26 -15.95
N LYS A 17 -14.04 5.98 -17.23
CA LYS A 17 -13.70 6.91 -18.35
C LYS A 17 -14.40 8.25 -18.19
N SER A 18 -15.69 8.25 -17.87
CA SER A 18 -16.46 9.47 -17.65
C SER A 18 -15.90 10.29 -16.48
N LEU A 19 -15.56 9.64 -15.35
CA LEU A 19 -14.95 10.28 -14.19
C LEU A 19 -13.58 10.88 -14.54
N LEU A 20 -12.74 10.14 -15.24
CA LEU A 20 -11.41 10.59 -15.66
C LEU A 20 -11.50 11.83 -16.56
N MET A 21 -12.43 11.84 -17.53
CA MET A 21 -12.65 13.01 -18.39
C MET A 21 -13.11 14.23 -17.61
N LYS A 22 -14.01 14.06 -16.63
CA LYS A 22 -14.45 15.15 -15.75
C LYS A 22 -13.31 15.72 -14.93
N VAL A 23 -12.52 14.84 -14.30
CA VAL A 23 -11.35 15.26 -13.51
C VAL A 23 -10.36 16.01 -14.39
N ARG A 24 -10.09 15.51 -15.59
CA ARG A 24 -9.20 16.17 -16.54
C ARG A 24 -9.69 17.57 -16.90
N GLN A 25 -10.98 17.73 -17.26
CA GLN A 25 -11.56 19.02 -17.59
C GLN A 25 -11.46 20.02 -16.43
N GLU A 26 -11.75 19.57 -15.20
CA GLU A 26 -11.69 20.44 -14.02
C GLU A 26 -10.24 20.81 -13.66
N THR A 27 -9.29 19.86 -13.77
CA THR A 27 -7.87 20.15 -13.53
C THR A 27 -7.28 21.08 -14.58
N GLU A 28 -7.67 20.97 -15.86
CA GLU A 28 -7.25 21.86 -16.93
C GLU A 28 -7.76 23.30 -16.70
N LYS A 29 -9.01 23.47 -16.23
CA LYS A 29 -9.54 24.80 -15.83
C LYS A 29 -8.73 25.43 -14.71
N ALA A 30 -8.20 24.61 -13.80
CA ALA A 30 -7.32 25.06 -12.71
C ALA A 30 -5.85 25.25 -13.13
N GLY A 31 -5.53 25.07 -14.42
CA GLY A 31 -4.16 25.17 -14.94
C GLY A 31 -3.27 23.98 -14.62
N LEU A 32 -3.85 22.86 -14.19
CA LEU A 32 -3.15 21.61 -13.89
C LEU A 32 -3.28 20.65 -15.07
N LYS A 33 -2.24 19.85 -15.31
CA LYS A 33 -2.27 18.79 -16.34
C LYS A 33 -2.16 17.43 -15.70
N LEU A 34 -3.04 16.52 -16.10
CA LEU A 34 -2.96 15.11 -15.71
C LEU A 34 -1.70 14.48 -16.34
N ASN A 35 -0.89 13.81 -15.54
CA ASN A 35 0.28 13.10 -16.03
C ASN A 35 -0.11 11.66 -16.39
N ILE A 36 -0.40 11.42 -17.66
CA ILE A 36 -0.86 10.10 -18.15
C ILE A 36 0.21 9.04 -17.98
N GLN A 37 1.49 9.35 -18.11
CA GLN A 37 2.57 8.38 -17.90
C GLN A 37 2.66 7.86 -16.45
N LYS A 38 2.26 8.68 -15.48
CA LYS A 38 2.18 8.31 -14.07
C LYS A 38 0.82 7.74 -13.67
N THR A 39 -0.20 7.91 -14.52
CA THR A 39 -1.54 7.39 -14.27
C THR A 39 -1.57 5.89 -14.56
N LYS A 40 -2.02 5.11 -13.60
CA LYS A 40 -2.10 3.65 -13.67
C LYS A 40 -3.54 3.21 -13.50
N ILE A 41 -3.91 2.12 -14.16
CA ILE A 41 -5.24 1.53 -14.07
C ILE A 41 -5.12 0.14 -13.46
N MET A 42 -6.03 -0.16 -12.55
CA MET A 42 -6.17 -1.49 -11.97
C MET A 42 -7.63 -1.92 -12.04
N ALA A 43 -7.87 -3.15 -12.44
CA ALA A 43 -9.20 -3.75 -12.43
C ALA A 43 -9.15 -5.18 -11.91
N SER A 44 -10.26 -5.63 -11.34
CA SER A 44 -10.44 -7.00 -10.88
C SER A 44 -10.68 -8.01 -12.00
N GLY A 45 -10.86 -7.55 -13.25
CA GLY A 45 -11.08 -8.36 -14.44
C GLY A 45 -10.00 -8.16 -15.51
N PRO A 46 -10.04 -8.92 -16.60
CA PRO A 46 -9.10 -8.77 -17.71
C PRO A 46 -9.35 -7.46 -18.45
N ILE A 47 -8.47 -6.48 -18.25
CA ILE A 47 -8.37 -5.30 -19.12
C ILE A 47 -7.17 -5.52 -20.03
N THR A 48 -7.43 -5.52 -21.35
CA THR A 48 -6.37 -5.76 -22.34
C THR A 48 -5.64 -4.49 -22.75
N SER A 49 -6.31 -3.36 -22.81
CA SER A 49 -5.71 -2.06 -23.05
C SER A 49 -6.71 -0.95 -22.72
N TRP A 50 -6.21 0.14 -22.20
CA TRP A 50 -7.00 1.33 -21.97
C TRP A 50 -6.40 2.50 -22.72
N GLU A 51 -7.14 3.03 -23.68
CA GLU A 51 -6.76 4.21 -24.45
C GLU A 51 -7.64 5.40 -24.07
N THR A 52 -7.02 6.52 -23.82
CA THR A 52 -7.67 7.80 -23.63
C THR A 52 -6.95 8.84 -24.49
N ASP A 53 -7.66 9.46 -25.43
CA ASP A 53 -7.13 10.47 -26.37
C ASP A 53 -5.89 10.01 -27.17
N GLY A 54 -5.83 8.73 -27.57
CA GLY A 54 -4.70 8.17 -28.31
C GLY A 54 -3.47 7.84 -27.48
N GLU A 55 -3.54 8.00 -26.16
CA GLU A 55 -2.50 7.54 -25.23
C GLU A 55 -2.95 6.28 -24.49
N THR A 56 -2.08 5.28 -24.50
CA THR A 56 -2.33 4.00 -23.82
C THR A 56 -1.90 4.09 -22.36
N MET A 57 -2.82 3.79 -21.44
CA MET A 57 -2.50 3.71 -20.02
C MET A 57 -2.04 2.31 -19.64
N GLU A 58 -1.05 2.24 -18.77
CA GLU A 58 -0.54 0.97 -18.27
C GLU A 58 -1.51 0.33 -17.27
N SER A 59 -1.89 -0.91 -17.54
CA SER A 59 -2.67 -1.74 -16.62
C SER A 59 -1.72 -2.43 -15.63
N MET A 60 -2.02 -2.33 -14.34
CA MET A 60 -1.24 -2.96 -13.27
C MET A 60 -2.10 -3.94 -12.48
N ARG A 61 -1.46 -5.00 -11.98
CA ARG A 61 -2.10 -5.97 -11.07
C ARG A 61 -1.98 -5.59 -9.61
N ASP A 62 -0.96 -4.82 -9.28
CA ASP A 62 -0.72 -4.29 -7.94
C ASP A 62 -0.03 -2.92 -8.00
N PHE A 63 -0.22 -2.12 -6.98
CA PHE A 63 0.51 -0.87 -6.79
C PHE A 63 0.55 -0.47 -5.32
N ILE A 64 1.49 0.42 -4.98
CA ILE A 64 1.59 0.97 -3.63
C ILE A 64 0.84 2.30 -3.58
N PHE A 65 -0.19 2.36 -2.75
CA PHE A 65 -1.00 3.54 -2.50
C PHE A 65 -0.95 3.90 -1.01
N LEU A 66 -0.54 5.14 -0.71
CA LEU A 66 -0.37 5.62 0.67
C LEU A 66 0.47 4.66 1.55
N GLY A 67 1.49 4.06 0.97
CA GLY A 67 2.37 3.13 1.70
C GLY A 67 1.85 1.69 1.84
N SER A 68 0.63 1.39 1.39
CA SER A 68 0.06 0.04 1.37
C SER A 68 0.05 -0.56 -0.04
N LYS A 69 0.36 -1.85 -0.14
CA LYS A 69 0.28 -2.58 -1.42
C LYS A 69 -1.14 -3.06 -1.64
N ILE A 70 -1.75 -2.58 -2.73
CA ILE A 70 -3.10 -2.96 -3.17
C ILE A 70 -2.97 -3.89 -4.38
N THR A 71 -3.75 -4.96 -4.41
CA THR A 71 -3.82 -5.94 -5.49
C THR A 71 -5.20 -5.96 -6.13
N ALA A 72 -5.26 -6.24 -7.43
CA ALA A 72 -6.50 -6.27 -8.20
C ALA A 72 -7.49 -7.36 -7.75
N ASP A 73 -6.99 -8.43 -7.14
CA ASP A 73 -7.80 -9.53 -6.58
C ASP A 73 -8.22 -9.31 -5.11
N GLY A 74 -7.78 -8.21 -4.50
CA GLY A 74 -8.05 -7.90 -3.09
C GLY A 74 -7.33 -8.82 -2.10
N ASP A 75 -6.31 -9.60 -2.54
CA ASP A 75 -5.55 -10.49 -1.65
C ASP A 75 -4.48 -9.70 -0.88
N CYS A 76 -4.65 -9.62 0.43
CA CYS A 76 -3.73 -8.92 1.33
C CYS A 76 -2.47 -9.72 1.68
N SER A 77 -2.32 -10.98 1.24
CA SER A 77 -1.19 -11.84 1.61
C SER A 77 0.17 -11.24 1.25
N HIS A 78 0.26 -10.56 0.10
CA HIS A 78 1.49 -9.90 -0.33
C HIS A 78 1.83 -8.69 0.54
N GLU A 79 0.82 -7.90 0.91
CA GLU A 79 1.00 -6.75 1.79
C GLU A 79 1.41 -7.18 3.20
N ILE A 80 0.75 -8.19 3.76
CA ILE A 80 1.11 -8.74 5.07
C ILE A 80 2.56 -9.23 5.09
N LYS A 81 2.99 -9.99 4.08
CA LYS A 81 4.38 -10.44 3.97
C LYS A 81 5.36 -9.27 3.89
N ARG A 82 5.02 -8.23 3.12
CA ARG A 82 5.83 -7.02 2.99
C ARG A 82 5.97 -6.30 4.33
N CYS A 83 4.87 -6.10 5.05
CA CYS A 83 4.87 -5.46 6.36
C CYS A 83 5.66 -6.26 7.40
N LEU A 84 5.53 -7.60 7.41
CA LEU A 84 6.32 -8.46 8.28
C LEU A 84 7.83 -8.37 7.97
N LEU A 85 8.20 -8.26 6.70
CA LEU A 85 9.60 -8.07 6.31
C LEU A 85 10.14 -6.71 6.78
N LEU A 86 9.36 -5.65 6.63
CA LEU A 86 9.72 -4.32 7.15
C LEU A 86 9.86 -4.32 8.66
N GLY A 87 8.97 -5.02 9.38
CA GLY A 87 9.08 -5.19 10.82
C GLY A 87 10.35 -5.93 11.24
N ARG A 88 10.74 -6.99 10.52
CA ARG A 88 12.01 -7.70 10.77
C ARG A 88 13.21 -6.80 10.54
N ASN A 89 13.21 -6.02 9.47
CA ASN A 89 14.29 -5.05 9.22
C ASN A 89 14.38 -4.00 10.33
N THR A 90 13.25 -3.52 10.82
CA THR A 90 13.22 -2.59 11.95
C THR A 90 13.77 -3.23 13.22
N MET A 91 13.42 -4.49 13.52
CA MET A 91 14.00 -5.23 14.64
C MET A 91 15.51 -5.36 14.52
N THR A 92 16.02 -5.70 13.32
CA THR A 92 17.47 -5.81 13.07
C THR A 92 18.17 -4.47 13.28
N ASN A 93 17.56 -3.36 12.90
CA ASN A 93 18.12 -2.01 13.15
C ASN A 93 18.17 -1.66 14.65
N LEU A 94 17.30 -2.26 15.46
CA LEU A 94 17.29 -2.07 16.91
C LEU A 94 18.18 -3.07 17.67
N ASP A 95 18.83 -4.00 16.98
CA ASP A 95 19.56 -5.13 17.59
C ASP A 95 20.60 -4.67 18.62
N SER A 96 21.37 -3.62 18.32
CA SER A 96 22.36 -3.06 19.24
C SER A 96 21.75 -2.55 20.56
N ILE A 97 20.55 -1.97 20.49
CA ILE A 97 19.81 -1.48 21.66
C ILE A 97 19.18 -2.65 22.41
N LEU A 98 18.58 -3.60 21.70
CA LEU A 98 17.91 -4.76 22.30
C LEU A 98 18.89 -5.71 22.98
N ASN A 99 20.13 -5.81 22.50
CA ASN A 99 21.19 -6.61 23.10
C ASN A 99 21.97 -5.87 24.22
N SER A 100 21.74 -4.57 24.40
CA SER A 100 22.38 -3.81 25.47
C SER A 100 21.93 -4.33 26.85
N ARG A 101 22.91 -4.49 27.78
CA ARG A 101 22.66 -4.87 29.17
C ARG A 101 22.22 -3.69 30.04
N ASP A 102 22.47 -2.47 29.58
CA ASP A 102 22.16 -1.24 30.33
C ASP A 102 20.67 -0.85 30.20
N ILE A 103 19.96 -1.47 29.28
CA ILE A 103 18.53 -1.19 29.01
C ILE A 103 17.68 -2.28 29.64
N THR A 104 16.72 -1.87 30.46
CA THR A 104 15.80 -2.81 31.15
C THR A 104 14.84 -3.49 30.17
N LEU A 105 14.41 -4.71 30.50
CA LEU A 105 13.45 -5.47 29.69
C LEU A 105 12.14 -4.71 29.41
N PRO A 106 11.50 -4.04 30.40
CA PRO A 106 10.30 -3.25 30.14
C PRO A 106 10.54 -2.14 29.10
N THR A 107 11.70 -1.48 29.12
CA THR A 107 12.06 -0.45 28.14
C THR A 107 12.23 -1.05 26.74
N LYS A 108 12.85 -2.23 26.62
CA LYS A 108 13.00 -2.95 25.34
C LYS A 108 11.64 -3.33 24.77
N VAL A 109 10.73 -3.88 25.58
CA VAL A 109 9.37 -4.21 25.17
C VAL A 109 8.60 -2.96 24.70
N HIS A 110 8.73 -1.86 25.44
CA HIS A 110 8.10 -0.60 25.04
C HIS A 110 8.63 -0.09 23.69
N LEU A 111 9.94 -0.18 23.47
CA LEU A 111 10.58 0.22 22.23
C LEU A 111 10.08 -0.60 21.04
N VAL A 112 9.99 -1.92 21.17
CA VAL A 112 9.45 -2.81 20.13
C VAL A 112 7.99 -2.47 19.83
N LYS A 113 7.16 -2.28 20.83
CA LYS A 113 5.75 -1.88 20.67
C LYS A 113 5.58 -0.53 20.00
N ALA A 114 6.48 0.42 20.28
CA ALA A 114 6.39 1.76 19.72
C ALA A 114 6.95 1.87 18.30
N MET A 115 7.94 1.06 17.91
CA MET A 115 8.67 1.21 16.64
C MET A 115 8.43 0.07 15.66
N VAL A 116 8.25 -1.16 16.12
CA VAL A 116 8.10 -2.33 15.23
C VAL A 116 6.64 -2.62 14.91
N PHE A 117 5.78 -2.72 15.91
CA PHE A 117 4.37 -3.04 15.68
C PHE A 117 3.63 -2.03 14.79
N PRO A 118 3.83 -0.69 14.89
CA PRO A 118 3.20 0.25 13.97
C PRO A 118 3.61 0.04 12.52
N VAL A 119 4.84 -0.39 12.25
CA VAL A 119 5.30 -0.71 10.89
C VAL A 119 4.60 -1.94 10.34
N VAL A 120 4.47 -3.00 11.16
CA VAL A 120 3.83 -4.26 10.77
C VAL A 120 2.33 -4.10 10.59
N MET A 121 1.68 -3.36 11.49
CA MET A 121 0.22 -3.21 11.51
C MET A 121 -0.28 -2.03 10.70
N TYR A 122 0.58 -1.33 9.97
CA TYR A 122 0.18 -0.21 9.12
C TYR A 122 -0.81 -0.66 8.05
N GLY A 123 -1.98 -0.03 8.01
CA GLY A 123 -3.06 -0.35 7.06
C GLY A 123 -3.80 -1.65 7.34
N CYS A 124 -3.59 -2.28 8.52
CA CYS A 124 -4.20 -3.57 8.85
C CYS A 124 -5.73 -3.54 8.92
N GLU A 125 -6.33 -2.39 9.11
CA GLU A 125 -7.78 -2.19 9.11
C GLU A 125 -8.43 -2.55 7.78
N SER A 126 -7.68 -2.50 6.68
CA SER A 126 -8.14 -2.87 5.34
C SER A 126 -7.88 -4.34 4.98
N TRP A 127 -7.22 -5.10 5.86
CA TRP A 127 -6.83 -6.48 5.55
C TRP A 127 -7.96 -7.47 5.77
N THR A 128 -8.19 -8.31 4.76
CA THR A 128 -8.97 -9.55 4.93
C THR A 128 -8.00 -10.66 5.35
N ILE A 129 -7.88 -10.89 6.65
CA ILE A 129 -6.89 -11.82 7.21
C ILE A 129 -7.41 -13.26 7.10
N LYS A 130 -6.72 -14.09 6.32
CA LYS A 130 -6.92 -15.53 6.27
C LYS A 130 -6.18 -16.21 7.44
N LYS A 131 -6.55 -17.44 7.76
CA LYS A 131 -5.94 -18.22 8.86
C LYS A 131 -4.41 -18.33 8.73
N ALA A 132 -3.90 -18.52 7.51
CA ALA A 132 -2.47 -18.62 7.27
C ALA A 132 -1.71 -17.30 7.53
N GLU A 133 -2.31 -16.17 7.19
CA GLU A 133 -1.73 -14.84 7.46
C GLU A 133 -1.74 -14.54 8.96
N ARG A 134 -2.81 -14.91 9.66
CA ARG A 134 -2.87 -14.77 11.12
C ARG A 134 -1.77 -15.55 11.81
N GLN A 135 -1.54 -16.80 11.40
CA GLN A 135 -0.45 -17.61 11.93
C GLN A 135 0.92 -16.99 11.70
N ARG A 136 1.13 -16.31 10.57
CA ARG A 136 2.39 -15.59 10.29
C ARG A 136 2.58 -14.37 11.18
N ILE A 137 1.50 -13.62 11.43
CA ILE A 137 1.52 -12.45 12.33
C ILE A 137 1.81 -12.92 13.74
N ASP A 138 1.12 -13.95 14.22
CA ASP A 138 1.34 -14.54 15.56
C ASP A 138 2.77 -15.06 15.71
N ALA A 139 3.30 -15.74 14.67
CA ALA A 139 4.70 -16.22 14.68
C ALA A 139 5.70 -15.07 14.70
N PHE A 140 5.43 -13.97 14.03
CA PHE A 140 6.27 -12.76 14.08
C PHE A 140 6.23 -12.14 15.48
N GLU A 141 5.06 -12.03 16.10
CA GLU A 141 4.89 -11.50 17.44
C GLU A 141 5.69 -12.32 18.46
N LEU A 142 5.64 -13.65 18.36
CA LEU A 142 6.43 -14.55 19.21
C LEU A 142 7.94 -14.44 18.97
N TRP A 143 8.35 -14.11 17.76
CA TRP A 143 9.77 -13.92 17.42
C TRP A 143 10.34 -12.60 17.95
N CYS A 144 9.55 -11.54 18.03
CA CYS A 144 9.93 -10.26 18.62
C CYS A 144 10.19 -10.35 20.12
#